data_64d683e24640bf5e4d27773a2e0754f3
#
_entry.id   64d683e24640bf5e4d27773a2e0754f3
#
_cell.length_a   1.000
_cell.length_b   1.000
_cell.length_c   1.000
_cell.angle_alpha   90.00
_cell.angle_beta   90.00
_cell.angle_gamma   90.00
#
_symmetry.space_group_name_H-M   'P 1'
#
loop_
_entity.id
_entity.type
_entity.pdbx_description
1 polymer ?
#
loop_
_entity_poly.entity_id
_entity_poly.type
_entity_poly.pdbx_seq_one_letter_code
_entity_poly.pdbx_strand_id
1 'polypeptide(L)'
;MNAHAAGRNGQRWIWSCCAFLACALSVAPAWSACPKLLMTAGLNIHKQTNPQQAAYWGETVGTQGFMINYVVTDWQTDVGTNPDSGTWKLLRRFQSMYAQHGVTDNFIKIGLYRGHDWHDAGANRKVTRNLAHAAALARYAGLKGLALDLEPYKPTWGGSAGGPELAEFVEDEGRKMGQAMHDAYPDMTLFVLPDVMRETEHEKKASSDWASTHHGGYQLSTAFVRGLLSVPWSHVVIGTEFTYSAHAERIVPYMKEAADRYRDVLPHDEQTGSFSIAPGLWPLGPTAKDKSARFSPKEFRRRLQVAFDRSQQYVWIYGSGSAWQKDGPFGPVPGPVATSFQQFLDVIHQVRARCSAPHPSAAHAKPHGSG
;
A
#
# COMPACT_ATOMS: atom_id res chain seq x y z
N MET A 1 57.74 -22.39 54.60
CA MET A 1 58.26 -23.78 54.52
C MET A 1 57.74 -24.40 53.24
N ASN A 2 58.68 -24.84 52.40
CA ASN A 2 58.57 -25.73 51.22
C ASN A 2 57.68 -25.24 50.03
N ALA A 3 58.20 -24.75 48.93
CA ALA A 3 59.15 -25.23 47.92
C ALA A 3 58.69 -26.48 47.19
N HIS A 4 58.49 -26.36 45.90
CA HIS A 4 58.87 -27.21 44.76
C HIS A 4 57.82 -27.12 43.67
N ALA A 5 58.04 -27.08 42.44
CA ALA A 5 59.15 -27.07 41.48
C ALA A 5 58.50 -27.22 40.08
N ALA A 6 59.01 -26.47 39.18
CA ALA A 6 59.13 -26.61 37.73
C ALA A 6 58.45 -27.78 37.00
N GLY A 7 57.80 -27.43 35.87
CA GLY A 7 57.46 -28.34 34.77
C GLY A 7 57.30 -27.54 33.49
N ARG A 8 58.42 -27.36 32.75
CA ARG A 8 58.41 -26.86 31.36
C ARG A 8 57.91 -27.98 30.45
N ASN A 9 56.90 -27.71 29.66
CA ASN A 9 56.64 -28.44 28.44
C ASN A 9 56.27 -27.49 27.34
N GLY A 10 57.16 -27.40 26.39
CA GLY A 10 56.98 -26.64 25.16
C GLY A 10 55.97 -27.33 24.25
N GLN A 11 54.98 -26.61 23.85
CA GLN A 11 54.11 -26.97 22.75
C GLN A 11 54.33 -26.04 21.56
N ARG A 12 54.77 -26.65 20.50
CA ARG A 12 55.00 -26.06 19.17
C ARG A 12 53.69 -25.55 18.61
N TRP A 13 53.63 -24.27 18.33
CA TRP A 13 52.54 -23.65 17.57
C TRP A 13 52.73 -24.01 16.08
N ILE A 14 51.89 -24.92 15.56
CA ILE A 14 51.73 -25.18 14.14
C ILE A 14 50.77 -24.08 13.60
N TRP A 15 51.30 -23.17 12.84
CA TRP A 15 50.53 -22.20 12.09
C TRP A 15 49.82 -22.90 10.96
N SER A 16 48.51 -23.20 11.11
CA SER A 16 47.63 -23.62 10.04
C SER A 16 47.13 -22.39 9.35
N CYS A 17 47.71 -22.06 8.19
CA CYS A 17 47.16 -21.08 7.29
C CYS A 17 45.85 -21.60 6.69
N CYS A 18 44.72 -21.33 7.33
CA CYS A 18 43.41 -21.46 6.68
C CYS A 18 43.23 -20.27 5.75
N ALA A 19 43.50 -20.45 4.48
CA ALA A 19 43.08 -19.53 3.44
C ALA A 19 41.55 -19.50 3.40
N PHE A 20 40.94 -18.44 3.99
CA PHE A 20 39.54 -18.11 3.77
C PHE A 20 39.35 -17.66 2.32
N LEU A 21 38.98 -18.62 1.45
CA LEU A 21 38.34 -18.28 0.18
C LEU A 21 37.00 -17.61 0.51
N ALA A 22 37.00 -16.30 0.53
CA ALA A 22 35.76 -15.50 0.54
C ALA A 22 35.09 -15.69 -0.81
N CYS A 23 34.26 -16.73 -0.94
CA CYS A 23 33.25 -16.79 -2.00
C CYS A 23 32.33 -15.59 -1.80
N ALA A 24 32.61 -14.50 -2.50
CA ALA A 24 31.65 -13.44 -2.72
C ALA A 24 30.49 -14.06 -3.53
N LEU A 25 29.56 -14.69 -2.82
CA LEU A 25 28.25 -14.97 -3.37
C LEU A 25 27.64 -13.60 -3.69
N SER A 26 27.80 -13.18 -4.95
CA SER A 26 26.98 -12.14 -5.52
C SER A 26 25.53 -12.67 -5.41
N VAL A 27 24.83 -12.28 -4.34
CA VAL A 27 23.39 -12.46 -4.23
C VAL A 27 22.81 -11.60 -5.35
N ALA A 28 22.60 -12.24 -6.50
CA ALA A 28 21.76 -11.64 -7.53
C ALA A 28 20.46 -11.25 -6.84
N PRO A 29 19.96 -10.01 -7.03
CA PRO A 29 18.69 -9.60 -6.42
C PRO A 29 17.68 -10.67 -6.82
N ALA A 30 17.11 -11.34 -5.83
CA ALA A 30 16.02 -12.27 -6.06
C ALA A 30 14.96 -11.48 -6.84
N TRP A 31 14.72 -11.88 -8.07
CA TRP A 31 13.70 -11.26 -8.92
C TRP A 31 12.40 -11.29 -8.14
N SER A 32 11.92 -10.12 -7.72
CA SER A 32 10.70 -10.02 -6.93
C SER A 32 9.57 -10.67 -7.72
N ALA A 33 8.73 -11.43 -7.02
CA ALA A 33 7.48 -11.89 -7.61
C ALA A 33 6.76 -10.71 -8.26
N CYS A 34 6.08 -10.96 -9.38
CA CYS A 34 5.34 -9.92 -10.09
C CYS A 34 4.46 -9.11 -9.12
N PRO A 35 4.52 -7.77 -9.13
CA PRO A 35 3.69 -6.95 -8.27
C PRO A 35 2.21 -7.26 -8.49
N LYS A 36 1.44 -7.17 -7.44
CA LYS A 36 -0.01 -7.40 -7.50
C LYS A 36 -0.75 -6.13 -7.88
N LEU A 37 -1.75 -6.28 -8.74
CA LEU A 37 -2.62 -5.20 -9.14
C LEU A 37 -3.78 -5.06 -8.14
N LEU A 38 -3.86 -3.91 -7.49
CA LEU A 38 -4.99 -3.53 -6.64
C LEU A 38 -5.90 -2.53 -7.36
N MET A 39 -7.16 -2.49 -6.95
CA MET A 39 -8.11 -1.49 -7.43
C MET A 39 -8.86 -0.80 -6.29
N THR A 40 -9.13 0.49 -6.47
CA THR A 40 -10.08 1.25 -5.65
C THR A 40 -11.34 1.47 -6.48
N ALA A 41 -12.23 0.50 -6.54
CA ALA A 41 -13.34 0.52 -7.49
C ALA A 41 -14.70 0.89 -6.86
N GLY A 42 -14.72 1.48 -5.67
CA GLY A 42 -15.96 1.81 -4.97
C GLY A 42 -16.84 0.58 -4.72
N LEU A 43 -16.25 -0.53 -4.38
CA LEU A 43 -16.95 -1.80 -4.19
C LEU A 43 -17.89 -1.76 -2.99
N ASN A 44 -19.17 -1.95 -3.26
CA ASN A 44 -20.15 -2.23 -2.23
C ASN A 44 -20.26 -3.75 -2.04
N ILE A 45 -19.68 -4.29 -0.98
CA ILE A 45 -19.65 -5.74 -0.72
C ILE A 45 -21.03 -6.38 -0.65
N HIS A 46 -22.07 -5.65 -0.27
CA HIS A 46 -23.45 -6.18 -0.26
C HIS A 46 -23.98 -6.50 -1.65
N LYS A 47 -23.47 -5.82 -2.68
CA LYS A 47 -23.84 -6.03 -4.08
C LYS A 47 -22.87 -6.91 -4.85
N GLN A 48 -21.70 -7.21 -4.26
CA GLN A 48 -20.56 -7.84 -4.92
C GLN A 48 -20.30 -9.27 -4.43
N THR A 49 -21.31 -9.93 -3.87
CA THR A 49 -21.17 -11.27 -3.29
C THR A 49 -21.73 -12.37 -4.18
N ASN A 50 -21.44 -12.31 -5.49
CA ASN A 50 -21.75 -13.42 -6.39
C ASN A 50 -20.51 -13.90 -7.16
N PRO A 51 -20.45 -15.20 -7.54
CA PRO A 51 -19.28 -15.78 -8.21
C PRO A 51 -18.94 -15.14 -9.56
N GLN A 52 -19.96 -14.70 -10.33
CA GLN A 52 -19.73 -14.07 -11.63
C GLN A 52 -18.96 -12.74 -11.49
N GLN A 53 -19.23 -11.99 -10.41
CA GLN A 53 -18.49 -10.78 -10.11
C GLN A 53 -17.05 -11.08 -9.69
N ALA A 54 -16.85 -12.08 -8.86
CA ALA A 54 -15.52 -12.49 -8.44
C ALA A 54 -14.69 -12.96 -9.64
N ALA A 55 -15.25 -13.77 -10.52
CA ALA A 55 -14.64 -14.19 -11.77
C ALA A 55 -14.33 -12.99 -12.69
N TYR A 56 -15.29 -12.07 -12.85
CA TYR A 56 -15.06 -10.87 -13.64
C TYR A 56 -13.83 -10.07 -13.17
N TRP A 57 -13.75 -9.77 -11.89
CA TRP A 57 -12.64 -9.01 -11.36
C TRP A 57 -11.30 -9.75 -11.42
N GLY A 58 -11.28 -11.02 -11.04
CA GLY A 58 -10.05 -11.82 -11.02
C GLY A 58 -9.57 -12.22 -12.42
N GLU A 59 -10.48 -12.67 -13.28
CA GLU A 59 -10.14 -13.27 -14.58
C GLU A 59 -10.25 -12.27 -15.73
N THR A 60 -11.34 -11.46 -15.77
CA THR A 60 -11.54 -10.50 -16.88
C THR A 60 -10.76 -9.20 -16.66
N VAL A 61 -10.85 -8.59 -15.49
CA VAL A 61 -10.07 -7.37 -15.18
C VAL A 61 -8.63 -7.72 -14.83
N GLY A 62 -8.42 -8.85 -14.18
CA GLY A 62 -7.10 -9.30 -13.78
C GLY A 62 -6.61 -8.64 -12.50
N THR A 63 -7.49 -8.08 -11.64
CA THR A 63 -7.09 -7.56 -10.34
C THR A 63 -6.75 -8.68 -9.37
N GLN A 64 -5.86 -8.42 -8.44
CA GLN A 64 -5.47 -9.37 -7.39
C GLN A 64 -5.87 -8.89 -6.00
N GLY A 65 -6.47 -7.72 -5.90
CA GLY A 65 -7.02 -7.20 -4.67
C GLY A 65 -7.75 -5.88 -4.81
N PHE A 66 -8.37 -5.48 -3.71
CA PHE A 66 -9.12 -4.24 -3.61
C PHE A 66 -8.79 -3.47 -2.36
N MET A 67 -8.89 -2.15 -2.46
CA MET A 67 -9.14 -1.27 -1.33
C MET A 67 -10.66 -1.10 -1.23
N ILE A 68 -11.29 -1.85 -0.32
CA ILE A 68 -12.74 -1.98 -0.23
C ILE A 68 -13.34 -0.80 0.51
N ASN A 69 -14.08 0.03 -0.19
CA ASN A 69 -14.87 1.11 0.38
C ASN A 69 -16.18 0.57 0.99
N TYR A 70 -16.85 1.36 1.82
CA TYR A 70 -18.19 1.10 2.35
C TYR A 70 -18.35 -0.06 3.33
N VAL A 71 -17.25 -0.64 3.84
CA VAL A 71 -17.26 -1.52 5.01
C VAL A 71 -17.15 -0.70 6.28
N VAL A 72 -16.09 0.13 6.31
CA VAL A 72 -15.85 1.16 7.31
C VAL A 72 -15.64 2.45 6.54
N THR A 73 -16.62 3.33 6.52
CA THR A 73 -16.58 4.52 5.65
C THR A 73 -15.55 5.53 6.13
N ASP A 74 -15.43 5.71 7.42
CA ASP A 74 -14.45 6.59 8.05
C ASP A 74 -14.08 6.07 9.46
N TRP A 75 -13.02 6.63 10.03
CA TRP A 75 -12.48 6.25 11.34
C TRP A 75 -13.41 6.48 12.52
N GLN A 76 -14.48 7.27 12.37
CA GLN A 76 -15.50 7.46 13.41
C GLN A 76 -16.64 6.43 13.33
N THR A 77 -16.63 5.59 12.27
CA THR A 77 -17.62 4.53 12.08
C THR A 77 -17.40 3.41 13.08
N ASP A 78 -18.42 3.10 13.86
CA ASP A 78 -18.39 1.97 14.79
C ASP A 78 -18.55 0.66 14.00
N VAL A 79 -17.54 -0.18 14.07
CA VAL A 79 -17.50 -1.47 13.34
C VAL A 79 -18.17 -2.58 14.15
N GLY A 80 -18.36 -2.35 15.46
CA GLY A 80 -18.77 -3.41 16.37
C GLY A 80 -17.71 -4.51 16.54
N THR A 81 -17.90 -5.36 17.52
CA THR A 81 -16.95 -6.44 17.88
C THR A 81 -17.53 -7.84 17.70
N ASN A 82 -18.78 -7.96 17.25
CA ASN A 82 -19.44 -9.25 17.16
C ASN A 82 -19.13 -9.95 15.82
N PRO A 83 -18.29 -11.03 15.81
CA PRO A 83 -18.01 -11.83 14.63
C PRO A 83 -19.25 -12.49 14.01
N ASP A 84 -20.32 -12.65 14.78
CA ASP A 84 -21.58 -13.18 14.31
C ASP A 84 -22.45 -12.17 13.59
N SER A 85 -22.07 -10.90 13.59
CA SER A 85 -22.81 -9.87 12.85
C SER A 85 -22.79 -10.10 11.35
N GLY A 86 -23.79 -9.57 10.67
CA GLY A 86 -23.93 -9.70 9.22
C GLY A 86 -22.71 -9.16 8.45
N THR A 87 -22.12 -8.06 8.90
CA THR A 87 -20.96 -7.42 8.25
C THR A 87 -19.70 -8.31 8.31
N TRP A 88 -19.40 -8.91 9.46
CA TRP A 88 -18.23 -9.77 9.63
C TRP A 88 -18.34 -11.02 8.76
N LYS A 89 -19.50 -11.70 8.80
CA LYS A 89 -19.78 -12.90 7.97
C LYS A 89 -19.76 -12.56 6.47
N LEU A 90 -20.33 -11.42 6.09
CA LEU A 90 -20.37 -10.97 4.70
C LEU A 90 -18.96 -10.73 4.15
N LEU A 91 -18.10 -10.04 4.90
CA LEU A 91 -16.74 -9.73 4.47
C LEU A 91 -15.90 -11.01 4.34
N ARG A 92 -16.03 -11.94 5.28
CA ARG A 92 -15.37 -13.26 5.19
C ARG A 92 -15.85 -14.05 3.96
N ARG A 93 -17.15 -14.06 3.69
CA ARG A 93 -17.71 -14.70 2.49
C ARG A 93 -17.19 -14.04 1.22
N PHE A 94 -17.14 -12.71 1.17
CA PHE A 94 -16.55 -11.96 0.06
C PHE A 94 -15.11 -12.41 -0.17
N GLN A 95 -14.26 -12.36 0.84
CA GLN A 95 -12.85 -12.77 0.73
C GLN A 95 -12.70 -14.20 0.23
N SER A 96 -13.42 -15.15 0.81
CA SER A 96 -13.34 -16.55 0.41
C SER A 96 -13.75 -16.78 -1.06
N MET A 97 -14.77 -16.07 -1.52
CA MET A 97 -15.26 -16.18 -2.89
C MET A 97 -14.27 -15.55 -3.89
N TYR A 98 -13.77 -14.36 -3.58
CA TYR A 98 -12.85 -13.65 -4.44
C TYR A 98 -11.46 -14.33 -4.51
N ALA A 99 -11.03 -14.95 -3.44
CA ALA A 99 -9.78 -15.71 -3.41
C ALA A 99 -9.77 -16.90 -4.38
N GLN A 100 -10.94 -17.53 -4.65
CA GLN A 100 -11.09 -18.60 -5.64
C GLN A 100 -10.77 -18.13 -7.07
N HIS A 101 -10.86 -16.83 -7.33
CA HIS A 101 -10.54 -16.20 -8.61
C HIS A 101 -9.24 -15.38 -8.58
N GLY A 102 -8.35 -15.67 -7.61
CA GLY A 102 -7.04 -15.04 -7.52
C GLY A 102 -7.03 -13.62 -6.91
N VAL A 103 -8.17 -13.14 -6.39
CA VAL A 103 -8.28 -11.84 -5.73
C VAL A 103 -8.09 -12.02 -4.24
N THR A 104 -6.83 -12.04 -3.81
CA THR A 104 -6.44 -12.42 -2.44
C THR A 104 -6.03 -11.25 -1.56
N ASP A 105 -5.56 -10.15 -2.15
CA ASP A 105 -4.93 -9.05 -1.43
C ASP A 105 -5.90 -7.87 -1.25
N ASN A 106 -6.91 -8.11 -0.42
CA ASN A 106 -7.95 -7.12 -0.13
C ASN A 106 -7.66 -6.38 1.19
N PHE A 107 -8.00 -5.09 1.20
CA PHE A 107 -7.86 -4.17 2.33
C PHE A 107 -9.18 -3.52 2.65
N ILE A 108 -9.50 -3.27 3.91
CA ILE A 108 -10.57 -2.34 4.27
C ILE A 108 -10.02 -0.93 4.10
N LYS A 109 -10.59 -0.14 3.19
CA LYS A 109 -10.25 1.27 3.04
C LYS A 109 -11.04 2.10 4.05
N ILE A 110 -10.33 2.90 4.84
CA ILE A 110 -10.90 3.76 5.88
C ILE A 110 -10.49 5.20 5.58
N GLY A 111 -11.47 6.08 5.42
CA GLY A 111 -11.19 7.51 5.27
C GLY A 111 -10.89 8.16 6.61
N LEU A 112 -9.74 8.82 6.71
CA LEU A 112 -9.33 9.61 7.86
C LEU A 112 -9.56 11.11 7.61
N TYR A 113 -10.58 11.44 6.87
CA TYR A 113 -10.90 12.79 6.39
C TYR A 113 -12.11 13.43 7.07
N ARG A 114 -12.78 12.74 7.99
CA ARG A 114 -13.86 13.34 8.76
C ARG A 114 -13.28 14.24 9.84
N GLY A 115 -13.78 15.47 9.94
CA GLY A 115 -13.32 16.46 10.92
C GLY A 115 -13.14 15.87 12.32
N HIS A 116 -12.00 16.14 12.94
CA HIS A 116 -11.61 15.59 14.23
C HIS A 116 -11.03 16.68 15.14
N ASP A 117 -11.46 16.70 16.36
CA ASP A 117 -10.89 17.56 17.40
C ASP A 117 -9.86 16.74 18.19
N TRP A 118 -8.60 17.02 17.94
CA TRP A 118 -7.48 16.34 18.60
C TRP A 118 -7.42 16.58 20.11
N HIS A 119 -8.02 17.67 20.62
CA HIS A 119 -8.10 17.95 22.05
C HIS A 119 -9.21 17.18 22.76
N ASP A 120 -10.14 16.56 22.03
CA ASP A 120 -11.16 15.70 22.59
C ASP A 120 -10.63 14.28 22.85
N ALA A 121 -10.20 14.03 24.07
CA ALA A 121 -9.73 12.70 24.48
C ALA A 121 -10.78 11.59 24.32
N GLY A 122 -12.07 11.93 24.37
CA GLY A 122 -13.17 10.98 24.11
C GLY A 122 -13.22 10.57 22.64
N ALA A 123 -13.10 11.54 21.75
CA ALA A 123 -13.03 11.32 20.31
C ALA A 123 -11.79 10.49 19.94
N ASN A 124 -10.61 10.80 20.50
CA ASN A 124 -9.38 10.04 20.28
C ASN A 124 -9.54 8.58 20.69
N ARG A 125 -10.05 8.33 21.90
CA ARG A 125 -10.31 6.94 22.36
C ARG A 125 -11.33 6.21 21.47
N LYS A 126 -12.36 6.91 20.98
CA LYS A 126 -13.35 6.32 20.06
C LYS A 126 -12.71 5.89 18.75
N VAL A 127 -11.92 6.77 18.14
CA VAL A 127 -11.21 6.48 16.88
C VAL A 127 -10.22 5.34 17.06
N THR A 128 -9.39 5.36 18.11
CA THR A 128 -8.45 4.28 18.44
C THR A 128 -9.16 2.93 18.50
N ARG A 129 -10.27 2.84 19.23
CA ARG A 129 -11.08 1.63 19.32
C ARG A 129 -11.64 1.20 17.96
N ASN A 130 -12.17 2.13 17.17
CA ASN A 130 -12.77 1.81 15.89
C ASN A 130 -11.73 1.26 14.89
N LEU A 131 -10.52 1.84 14.87
CA LEU A 131 -9.41 1.36 14.05
C LEU A 131 -8.95 -0.04 14.49
N ALA A 132 -8.83 -0.29 15.79
CA ALA A 132 -8.53 -1.62 16.31
C ALA A 132 -9.60 -2.66 15.94
N HIS A 133 -10.89 -2.29 16.00
CA HIS A 133 -11.97 -3.18 15.59
C HIS A 133 -11.96 -3.43 14.08
N ALA A 134 -11.60 -2.44 13.26
CA ALA A 134 -11.44 -2.61 11.82
C ALA A 134 -10.28 -3.56 11.49
N ALA A 135 -9.16 -3.47 12.23
CA ALA A 135 -8.04 -4.41 12.10
C ALA A 135 -8.46 -5.83 12.50
N ALA A 136 -9.19 -5.99 13.62
CA ALA A 136 -9.73 -7.28 14.02
C ALA A 136 -10.70 -7.87 13.00
N LEU A 137 -11.55 -7.03 12.39
CA LEU A 137 -12.46 -7.45 11.30
C LEU A 137 -11.68 -7.90 10.07
N ALA A 138 -10.64 -7.15 9.67
CA ALA A 138 -9.78 -7.53 8.55
C ALA A 138 -9.11 -8.89 8.78
N ARG A 139 -8.57 -9.11 9.99
CA ARG A 139 -7.97 -10.39 10.40
C ARG A 139 -8.98 -11.54 10.35
N TYR A 140 -10.16 -11.35 10.93
CA TYR A 140 -11.23 -12.36 10.94
C TYR A 140 -11.67 -12.76 9.53
N ALA A 141 -11.77 -11.79 8.65
CA ALA A 141 -12.17 -12.02 7.26
C ALA A 141 -11.04 -12.61 6.39
N GLY A 142 -9.80 -12.64 6.86
CA GLY A 142 -8.62 -13.10 6.10
C GLY A 142 -8.16 -12.09 5.06
N LEU A 143 -8.40 -10.80 5.29
CA LEU A 143 -7.89 -9.72 4.45
C LEU A 143 -6.40 -9.45 4.74
N LYS A 144 -5.73 -8.72 3.85
CA LYS A 144 -4.32 -8.33 4.04
C LYS A 144 -4.13 -7.25 5.10
N GLY A 145 -5.13 -6.40 5.31
CA GLY A 145 -5.03 -5.35 6.30
C GLY A 145 -5.95 -4.16 6.04
N LEU A 146 -5.46 -2.99 6.40
CA LEU A 146 -6.17 -1.73 6.27
C LEU A 146 -5.48 -0.82 5.27
N ALA A 147 -6.27 -0.03 4.53
CA ALA A 147 -5.81 1.07 3.71
C ALA A 147 -6.35 2.38 4.30
N LEU A 148 -5.48 3.19 4.88
CA LEU A 148 -5.83 4.45 5.51
C LEU A 148 -5.71 5.58 4.51
N ASP A 149 -6.83 6.27 4.26
CA ASP A 149 -6.91 7.39 3.32
C ASP A 149 -6.97 8.71 4.12
N LEU A 150 -5.88 9.47 4.02
CA LEU A 150 -5.67 10.70 4.78
C LEU A 150 -5.98 11.98 3.98
N GLU A 151 -6.72 11.90 2.89
CA GLU A 151 -7.07 13.08 2.11
C GLU A 151 -7.86 14.12 2.94
N PRO A 152 -7.54 15.43 2.84
CA PRO A 152 -8.09 16.46 3.71
C PRO A 152 -9.43 17.01 3.19
N TYR A 153 -10.44 16.17 3.07
CA TYR A 153 -11.79 16.64 2.66
C TYR A 153 -12.53 17.44 3.74
N LYS A 154 -12.00 17.47 4.95
CA LYS A 154 -12.53 18.22 6.10
C LYS A 154 -11.36 18.73 6.94
N PRO A 155 -11.55 19.75 7.79
CA PRO A 155 -10.49 20.28 8.63
C PRO A 155 -10.08 19.28 9.73
N THR A 156 -9.39 18.23 9.33
CA THR A 156 -8.86 17.18 10.22
C THR A 156 -7.38 17.38 10.44
N TRP A 157 -6.66 17.74 9.37
CA TRP A 157 -5.20 17.75 9.31
C TRP A 157 -4.60 19.16 9.33
N GLY A 158 -5.46 20.19 9.28
CA GLY A 158 -5.03 21.58 9.35
C GLY A 158 -4.57 21.95 10.76
N GLY A 159 -3.31 22.31 10.91
CA GLY A 159 -2.66 22.51 12.19
C GLY A 159 -2.23 23.92 12.51
N SER A 160 -2.63 24.91 11.71
CA SER A 160 -2.12 26.29 11.86
C SER A 160 -2.40 26.96 13.23
N ALA A 161 -3.40 26.47 13.97
CA ALA A 161 -3.79 27.04 15.25
C ALA A 161 -3.09 26.43 16.48
N GLY A 162 -2.44 25.24 16.35
CA GLY A 162 -1.93 24.49 17.51
C GLY A 162 -0.40 24.44 17.66
N GLY A 163 0.34 24.96 16.71
CA GLY A 163 1.80 24.98 16.77
C GLY A 163 2.48 23.60 16.86
N PRO A 164 3.78 23.55 17.23
CA PRO A 164 4.56 22.32 17.37
C PRO A 164 3.98 21.36 18.44
N GLU A 165 3.44 21.87 19.51
CA GLU A 165 2.89 21.05 20.61
C GLU A 165 1.70 20.19 20.16
N LEU A 166 0.85 20.73 19.28
CA LEU A 166 -0.24 19.95 18.71
C LEU A 166 0.28 18.87 17.77
N ALA A 167 1.34 19.13 17.01
CA ALA A 167 1.93 18.13 16.15
C ALA A 167 2.54 16.96 16.94
N GLU A 168 3.24 17.22 18.03
CA GLU A 168 3.77 16.19 18.95
C GLU A 168 2.63 15.37 19.57
N PHE A 169 1.56 16.03 20.00
CA PHE A 169 0.38 15.35 20.52
C PHE A 169 -0.27 14.44 19.48
N VAL A 170 -0.43 14.90 18.24
CA VAL A 170 -1.00 14.12 17.13
C VAL A 170 -0.11 12.95 16.75
N GLU A 171 1.22 13.11 16.83
CA GLU A 171 2.17 12.02 16.64
C GLU A 171 2.00 10.93 17.72
N ASP A 172 1.83 11.34 18.99
CA ASP A 172 1.57 10.41 20.08
C ASP A 172 0.24 9.66 19.91
N GLU A 173 -0.83 10.36 19.53
CA GLU A 173 -2.12 9.73 19.22
C GLU A 173 -2.01 8.79 18.01
N GLY A 174 -1.26 9.15 16.96
CA GLY A 174 -0.97 8.29 15.82
C GLY A 174 -0.30 6.98 16.24
N ARG A 175 0.67 7.04 17.17
CA ARG A 175 1.33 5.87 17.73
C ARG A 175 0.38 4.99 18.53
N LYS A 176 -0.47 5.59 19.38
CA LYS A 176 -1.49 4.85 20.15
C LYS A 176 -2.48 4.13 19.24
N MET A 177 -2.96 4.80 18.20
CA MET A 177 -3.86 4.22 17.21
C MET A 177 -3.17 3.10 16.42
N GLY A 178 -1.91 3.31 16.02
CA GLY A 178 -1.07 2.30 15.38
C GLY A 178 -0.90 1.06 16.25
N GLN A 179 -0.53 1.24 17.53
CA GLN A 179 -0.37 0.14 18.46
C GLN A 179 -1.66 -0.66 18.64
N ALA A 180 -2.80 0.02 18.79
CA ALA A 180 -4.09 -0.65 18.95
C ALA A 180 -4.49 -1.48 17.72
N MET A 181 -4.20 -1.01 16.50
CA MET A 181 -4.39 -1.78 15.28
C MET A 181 -3.43 -2.97 15.19
N HIS A 182 -2.15 -2.75 15.51
CA HIS A 182 -1.14 -3.81 15.51
C HIS A 182 -1.46 -4.92 16.52
N ASP A 183 -1.88 -4.58 17.74
CA ASP A 183 -2.29 -5.56 18.74
C ASP A 183 -3.47 -6.42 18.28
N ALA A 184 -4.40 -5.80 17.52
CA ALA A 184 -5.55 -6.51 16.95
C ALA A 184 -5.17 -7.40 15.77
N TYR A 185 -4.18 -6.99 14.97
CA TYR A 185 -3.70 -7.73 13.79
C TYR A 185 -2.20 -7.50 13.54
N PRO A 186 -1.31 -8.24 14.27
CA PRO A 186 0.14 -8.05 14.17
C PRO A 186 0.73 -8.24 12.77
N ASP A 187 0.23 -9.22 12.01
CA ASP A 187 0.72 -9.57 10.67
C ASP A 187 0.09 -8.71 9.56
N MET A 188 -0.56 -7.62 9.92
CA MET A 188 -1.26 -6.75 8.98
C MET A 188 -0.30 -6.02 8.06
N THR A 189 -0.66 -5.93 6.78
CA THR A 189 -0.12 -4.91 5.88
C THR A 189 -0.87 -3.60 6.11
N LEU A 190 -0.14 -2.56 6.49
CA LEU A 190 -0.67 -1.21 6.60
C LEU A 190 -0.45 -0.47 5.27
N PHE A 191 -1.52 -0.09 4.60
CA PHE A 191 -1.47 0.73 3.40
C PHE A 191 -1.86 2.17 3.76
N VAL A 192 -0.98 3.13 3.45
CA VAL A 192 -1.19 4.56 3.72
C VAL A 192 -1.29 5.32 2.41
N LEU A 193 -2.32 6.11 2.24
CA LEU A 193 -2.52 6.98 1.07
C LEU A 193 -3.16 8.31 1.50
N PRO A 194 -2.87 9.40 0.77
CA PRO A 194 -1.78 9.56 -0.21
C PRO A 194 -0.40 9.62 0.46
N ASP A 195 0.67 9.92 -0.31
CA ASP A 195 1.98 10.30 0.22
C ASP A 195 1.89 11.67 0.91
N VAL A 196 1.43 11.67 2.17
CA VAL A 196 1.16 12.90 2.94
C VAL A 196 2.39 13.76 3.17
N MET A 197 3.58 13.17 3.21
CA MET A 197 4.82 13.92 3.41
C MET A 197 5.12 14.81 2.20
N ARG A 198 4.84 14.32 1.00
CA ARG A 198 4.94 15.12 -0.21
C ARG A 198 3.88 16.20 -0.26
N GLU A 199 2.64 15.88 0.13
CA GLU A 199 1.55 16.86 0.16
C GLU A 199 1.92 18.02 1.10
N THR A 200 2.46 17.73 2.27
CA THR A 200 2.92 18.76 3.21
C THR A 200 4.03 19.63 2.63
N GLU A 201 4.96 19.06 1.87
CA GLU A 201 6.00 19.84 1.17
C GLU A 201 5.42 20.74 0.07
N HIS A 202 4.41 20.25 -0.64
CA HIS A 202 3.68 21.03 -1.64
C HIS A 202 2.94 22.20 -1.00
N GLU A 203 2.29 21.99 0.12
CA GLU A 203 1.61 23.01 0.88
C GLU A 203 2.50 24.18 1.27
N LYS A 204 3.70 23.87 1.77
CA LYS A 204 4.69 24.90 2.15
C LYS A 204 5.14 25.78 0.98
N LYS A 205 4.98 25.29 -0.26
CA LYS A 205 5.36 25.98 -1.49
C LYS A 205 4.18 26.60 -2.22
N ALA A 206 2.95 26.20 -1.88
CA ALA A 206 1.74 26.65 -2.56
C ALA A 206 1.28 28.00 -2.04
N SER A 207 0.52 28.71 -2.88
CA SER A 207 -0.15 29.95 -2.48
C SER A 207 -1.25 29.70 -1.45
N SER A 208 -1.65 30.75 -0.72
CA SER A 208 -2.74 30.70 0.27
C SER A 208 -4.06 30.12 -0.26
N ASP A 209 -4.28 30.19 -1.57
CA ASP A 209 -5.48 29.66 -2.24
C ASP A 209 -5.57 28.14 -2.23
N TRP A 210 -4.42 27.44 -2.30
CA TRP A 210 -4.41 25.98 -2.22
C TRP A 210 -4.83 25.47 -0.84
N ALA A 211 -4.31 26.09 0.23
CA ALA A 211 -4.65 25.75 1.61
C ALA A 211 -6.16 25.96 1.89
N SER A 212 -6.77 26.98 1.30
CA SER A 212 -8.21 27.25 1.46
C SER A 212 -9.09 26.19 0.78
N THR A 213 -8.65 25.67 -0.37
CA THR A 213 -9.39 24.62 -1.11
C THR A 213 -9.22 23.23 -0.49
N HIS A 214 -8.16 22.99 0.30
CA HIS A 214 -7.86 21.70 0.94
C HIS A 214 -8.09 21.72 2.47
N HIS A 215 -8.98 22.57 2.96
CA HIS A 215 -9.45 22.61 4.34
C HIS A 215 -8.35 22.63 5.42
N GLY A 216 -7.26 23.36 5.17
CA GLY A 216 -6.17 23.50 6.12
C GLY A 216 -4.99 22.51 5.95
N GLY A 217 -5.06 21.64 4.96
CA GLY A 217 -3.91 20.90 4.47
C GLY A 217 -3.50 19.63 5.22
N TYR A 218 -2.24 19.23 5.05
CA TYR A 218 -1.68 17.94 5.51
C TYR A 218 -0.73 18.05 6.70
N GLN A 219 -0.61 19.20 7.35
CA GLN A 219 0.44 19.42 8.35
C GLN A 219 0.40 18.40 9.50
N LEU A 220 -0.78 18.19 10.09
CA LEU A 220 -0.95 17.22 11.16
C LEU A 220 -0.94 15.77 10.67
N SER A 221 -1.27 15.50 9.40
CA SER A 221 -1.22 14.13 8.87
C SER A 221 0.20 13.60 8.79
N THR A 222 1.20 14.46 8.57
CA THR A 222 2.61 14.06 8.64
C THR A 222 3.01 13.63 10.05
N ALA A 223 2.61 14.40 11.07
CA ALA A 223 2.86 14.05 12.46
C ALA A 223 2.14 12.73 12.83
N PHE A 224 0.86 12.62 12.47
CA PHE A 224 0.08 11.40 12.67
C PHE A 224 0.76 10.17 12.05
N VAL A 225 1.21 10.27 10.79
CA VAL A 225 1.85 9.15 10.08
C VAL A 225 3.20 8.80 10.71
N ARG A 226 3.98 9.75 11.22
CA ARG A 226 5.19 9.45 11.98
C ARG A 226 4.89 8.60 13.20
N GLY A 227 3.90 9.01 13.99
CA GLY A 227 3.46 8.21 15.14
C GLY A 227 2.95 6.82 14.73
N LEU A 228 2.11 6.77 13.70
CA LEU A 228 1.57 5.52 13.16
C LEU A 228 2.68 4.55 12.71
N LEU A 229 3.70 5.05 12.01
CA LEU A 229 4.80 4.25 11.48
C LEU A 229 5.89 3.92 12.50
N SER A 230 5.86 4.50 13.69
CA SER A 230 6.75 4.12 14.79
C SER A 230 6.43 2.75 15.42
N VAL A 231 5.29 2.16 15.06
CA VAL A 231 4.89 0.80 15.46
C VAL A 231 5.59 -0.22 14.56
N PRO A 232 6.01 -1.40 15.08
CA PRO A 232 6.74 -2.41 14.29
C PRO A 232 5.82 -3.21 13.35
N TRP A 233 5.35 -2.58 12.29
CA TRP A 233 4.50 -3.21 11.28
C TRP A 233 5.22 -4.33 10.53
N SER A 234 4.53 -5.44 10.29
CA SER A 234 5.05 -6.52 9.43
C SER A 234 5.29 -6.05 8.01
N HIS A 235 4.44 -5.15 7.50
CA HIS A 235 4.57 -4.55 6.19
C HIS A 235 3.88 -3.20 6.08
N VAL A 236 4.57 -2.22 5.51
CA VAL A 236 4.03 -0.89 5.22
C VAL A 236 4.07 -0.62 3.72
N VAL A 237 2.97 -0.13 3.18
CA VAL A 237 2.85 0.28 1.78
C VAL A 237 2.42 1.74 1.72
N ILE A 238 3.17 2.56 1.01
CA ILE A 238 2.78 3.95 0.74
C ILE A 238 2.22 4.05 -0.67
N GLY A 239 0.96 4.39 -0.77
CA GLY A 239 0.27 4.64 -2.03
C GLY A 239 0.55 6.05 -2.53
N THR A 240 1.13 6.19 -3.73
CA THR A 240 1.39 7.51 -4.30
C THR A 240 0.30 7.89 -5.29
N GLU A 241 -0.40 9.00 -5.02
CA GLU A 241 -1.41 9.56 -5.93
C GLU A 241 -0.82 10.50 -6.97
N PHE A 242 0.36 11.05 -6.73
CA PHE A 242 1.09 11.87 -7.69
C PHE A 242 1.37 11.16 -9.02
N THR A 243 1.41 9.84 -8.98
CA THR A 243 1.58 9.03 -10.18
C THR A 243 0.32 8.90 -11.02
N TYR A 244 -0.85 9.32 -10.53
CA TYR A 244 -2.14 9.25 -11.23
C TYR A 244 -2.11 9.81 -12.65
N SER A 245 -1.51 10.97 -12.81
CA SER A 245 -1.39 11.67 -14.09
C SER A 245 0.05 11.88 -14.54
N ALA A 246 1.02 11.34 -13.81
CA ALA A 246 2.42 11.47 -14.15
C ALA A 246 2.74 10.81 -15.51
N HIS A 247 3.59 11.42 -16.30
CA HIS A 247 4.19 10.76 -17.45
C HIS A 247 5.03 9.56 -17.02
N ALA A 248 5.14 8.54 -17.86
CA ALA A 248 5.80 7.28 -17.52
C ALA A 248 7.24 7.47 -16.95
N GLU A 249 7.99 8.42 -17.54
CA GLU A 249 9.36 8.76 -17.10
C GLU A 249 9.43 9.40 -15.70
N ARG A 250 8.31 9.92 -15.17
CA ARG A 250 8.24 10.54 -13.85
C ARG A 250 7.82 9.58 -12.74
N ILE A 251 7.26 8.42 -13.08
CA ILE A 251 6.78 7.43 -12.09
C ILE A 251 7.94 6.99 -11.18
N VAL A 252 9.06 6.58 -11.76
CA VAL A 252 10.23 6.09 -11.00
C VAL A 252 10.85 7.18 -10.12
N PRO A 253 11.12 8.40 -10.62
CA PRO A 253 11.53 9.51 -9.76
C PRO A 253 10.58 9.74 -8.57
N TYR A 254 9.28 9.75 -8.80
CA TYR A 254 8.30 9.96 -7.73
C TYR A 254 8.29 8.84 -6.69
N MET A 255 8.40 7.58 -7.14
CA MET A 255 8.52 6.44 -6.21
C MET A 255 9.79 6.54 -5.37
N LYS A 256 10.92 6.93 -5.98
CA LYS A 256 12.18 7.11 -5.28
C LYS A 256 12.09 8.25 -4.26
N GLU A 257 11.58 9.40 -4.64
CA GLU A 257 11.37 10.54 -3.75
C GLU A 257 10.47 10.18 -2.55
N ALA A 258 9.41 9.39 -2.77
CA ALA A 258 8.56 8.87 -1.70
C ALA A 258 9.37 7.93 -0.78
N ALA A 259 10.08 6.95 -1.35
CA ALA A 259 10.89 6.02 -0.55
C ALA A 259 11.94 6.73 0.30
N ASP A 260 12.60 7.75 -0.25
CA ASP A 260 13.60 8.54 0.48
C ASP A 260 12.97 9.29 1.67
N ARG A 261 11.78 9.92 1.49
CA ARG A 261 11.07 10.63 2.57
C ARG A 261 10.63 9.73 3.71
N TYR A 262 10.11 8.55 3.38
CA TYR A 262 9.61 7.64 4.40
C TYR A 262 10.69 6.83 5.10
N ARG A 263 11.87 6.67 4.49
CA ARG A 263 13.01 5.98 5.11
C ARG A 263 13.45 6.64 6.41
N ASP A 264 13.42 7.98 6.47
CA ASP A 264 13.81 8.72 7.65
C ASP A 264 12.79 8.65 8.81
N VAL A 265 11.59 8.12 8.53
CA VAL A 265 10.48 8.05 9.48
C VAL A 265 10.26 6.64 9.99
N LEU A 266 10.61 5.65 9.19
CA LEU A 266 10.50 4.26 9.58
C LEU A 266 11.57 3.92 10.63
N PRO A 267 11.24 3.12 11.65
CA PRO A 267 12.24 2.63 12.59
C PRO A 267 13.36 1.91 11.84
N HIS A 268 14.62 2.25 12.19
CA HIS A 268 15.82 1.70 11.51
C HIS A 268 16.24 0.33 12.05
N ASP A 269 15.48 -0.28 12.95
CA ASP A 269 15.84 -1.55 13.53
C ASP A 269 15.44 -2.73 12.59
N GLU A 270 16.17 -3.84 12.74
CA GLU A 270 15.95 -5.06 11.98
C GLU A 270 14.55 -5.70 12.20
N GLN A 271 13.77 -5.14 13.13
CA GLN A 271 12.43 -5.61 13.49
C GLN A 271 11.33 -4.95 12.66
N THR A 272 11.63 -3.88 11.94
CA THR A 272 10.65 -3.31 11.01
C THR A 272 10.50 -4.19 9.79
N GLY A 273 9.28 -4.59 9.55
CA GLY A 273 8.92 -5.37 8.37
C GLY A 273 9.23 -4.67 7.04
N SER A 274 8.92 -5.32 5.97
CA SER A 274 9.18 -4.80 4.63
C SER A 274 8.38 -3.51 4.36
N PHE A 275 9.02 -2.58 3.67
CA PHE A 275 8.44 -1.32 3.24
C PHE A 275 8.43 -1.23 1.71
N SER A 276 7.35 -0.74 1.13
CA SER A 276 7.23 -0.59 -0.32
C SER A 276 6.44 0.65 -0.74
N ILE A 277 6.73 1.14 -1.94
CA ILE A 277 5.97 2.20 -2.60
C ILE A 277 5.06 1.57 -3.65
N ALA A 278 3.78 1.91 -3.60
CA ALA A 278 2.78 1.47 -4.56
C ALA A 278 2.32 2.65 -5.43
N PRO A 279 2.75 2.74 -6.69
CA PRO A 279 2.30 3.79 -7.59
C PRO A 279 0.83 3.59 -7.96
N GLY A 280 0.05 4.68 -7.90
CA GLY A 280 -1.33 4.74 -8.33
C GLY A 280 -1.45 5.21 -9.78
N LEU A 281 -2.39 4.66 -10.52
CA LEU A 281 -2.71 5.09 -11.88
C LEU A 281 -4.21 5.40 -11.98
N TRP A 282 -4.53 6.43 -12.73
CA TRP A 282 -5.93 6.82 -12.96
C TRP A 282 -6.25 6.90 -14.47
N PRO A 283 -6.43 5.76 -15.14
CA PRO A 283 -6.58 5.73 -16.59
C PRO A 283 -7.97 6.14 -17.10
N LEU A 284 -9.03 5.91 -16.34
CA LEU A 284 -10.41 6.20 -16.74
C LEU A 284 -11.01 7.31 -15.88
N GLY A 285 -11.85 8.10 -16.49
CA GLY A 285 -12.35 9.39 -16.03
C GLY A 285 -12.81 9.55 -14.57
N PRO A 286 -13.02 10.80 -14.15
CA PRO A 286 -13.18 11.13 -12.72
C PRO A 286 -14.54 10.72 -12.13
N THR A 287 -15.56 10.46 -12.96
CA THR A 287 -16.89 10.12 -12.47
C THR A 287 -17.52 8.97 -13.25
N ALA A 288 -18.57 8.37 -12.67
CA ALA A 288 -19.38 7.38 -13.38
C ALA A 288 -20.06 7.93 -14.65
N LYS A 289 -20.24 9.25 -14.72
CA LYS A 289 -20.85 9.93 -15.87
C LYS A 289 -19.82 10.31 -16.91
N ASP A 290 -18.63 10.69 -16.47
CA ASP A 290 -17.50 10.98 -17.36
C ASP A 290 -16.70 9.69 -17.59
N LYS A 291 -16.95 9.06 -18.72
CA LYS A 291 -16.28 7.84 -19.17
C LYS A 291 -15.06 8.14 -20.03
N SER A 292 -14.62 9.38 -20.10
CA SER A 292 -13.44 9.75 -20.86
C SER A 292 -12.20 9.07 -20.30
N ALA A 293 -11.36 8.54 -21.17
CA ALA A 293 -10.05 8.05 -20.79
C ALA A 293 -9.12 9.24 -20.52
N ARG A 294 -8.41 9.23 -19.39
CA ARG A 294 -7.37 10.24 -19.09
C ARG A 294 -6.12 10.01 -19.91
N PHE A 295 -5.90 8.76 -20.34
CA PHE A 295 -4.78 8.34 -21.18
C PHE A 295 -5.29 7.51 -22.33
N SER A 296 -4.55 7.52 -23.45
CA SER A 296 -4.74 6.50 -24.47
C SER A 296 -4.35 5.11 -23.93
N PRO A 297 -4.88 4.00 -24.46
CA PRO A 297 -4.43 2.66 -24.08
C PRO A 297 -2.93 2.45 -24.26
N LYS A 298 -2.31 3.09 -25.29
CA LYS A 298 -0.87 3.05 -25.52
C LYS A 298 -0.09 3.72 -24.36
N GLU A 299 -0.53 4.88 -23.93
CA GLU A 299 0.11 5.60 -22.82
C GLU A 299 -0.16 4.89 -21.48
N PHE A 300 -1.35 4.35 -21.27
CA PHE A 300 -1.65 3.53 -20.11
C PHE A 300 -0.72 2.32 -20.03
N ARG A 301 -0.51 1.61 -21.14
CA ARG A 301 0.44 0.49 -21.22
C ARG A 301 1.83 0.91 -20.76
N ARG A 302 2.35 2.03 -21.28
CA ARG A 302 3.69 2.53 -20.93
C ARG A 302 3.82 2.81 -19.45
N ARG A 303 2.82 3.47 -18.86
CA ARG A 303 2.79 3.81 -17.42
C ARG A 303 2.66 2.56 -16.55
N LEU A 304 1.72 1.69 -16.89
CA LEU A 304 1.49 0.45 -16.15
C LEU A 304 2.72 -0.47 -16.19
N GLN A 305 3.38 -0.57 -17.35
CA GLN A 305 4.63 -1.35 -17.48
C GLN A 305 5.72 -0.80 -16.55
N VAL A 306 5.97 0.51 -16.58
CA VAL A 306 6.96 1.14 -15.69
C VAL A 306 6.61 0.93 -14.23
N ALA A 307 5.34 1.07 -13.86
CA ALA A 307 4.87 0.82 -12.50
C ALA A 307 5.14 -0.63 -12.07
N PHE A 308 4.81 -1.61 -12.92
CA PHE A 308 5.06 -3.03 -12.63
C PHE A 308 6.55 -3.36 -12.56
N ASP A 309 7.36 -2.85 -13.47
CA ASP A 309 8.81 -3.13 -13.52
C ASP A 309 9.56 -2.57 -12.30
N ARG A 310 8.98 -1.64 -11.59
CA ARG A 310 9.64 -0.90 -10.50
C ARG A 310 9.01 -1.06 -9.13
N SER A 311 7.80 -1.59 -9.07
CA SER A 311 7.14 -1.88 -7.80
C SER A 311 7.61 -3.21 -7.24
N GLN A 312 7.78 -3.27 -5.92
CA GLN A 312 8.15 -4.50 -5.22
C GLN A 312 6.94 -5.38 -4.94
N GLN A 313 5.79 -4.79 -4.60
CA GLN A 313 4.66 -5.55 -4.10
C GLN A 313 3.34 -5.19 -4.77
N TYR A 314 3.01 -3.91 -4.89
CA TYR A 314 1.72 -3.46 -5.39
C TYR A 314 1.83 -2.34 -6.41
N VAL A 315 0.95 -2.42 -7.40
CA VAL A 315 0.53 -1.31 -8.26
C VAL A 315 -0.96 -1.16 -8.08
N TRP A 316 -1.50 0.05 -8.04
CA TRP A 316 -2.92 0.21 -7.89
C TRP A 316 -3.55 1.14 -8.92
N ILE A 317 -4.80 0.84 -9.25
CA ILE A 317 -5.60 1.64 -10.18
C ILE A 317 -6.72 2.30 -9.40
N TYR A 318 -6.80 3.62 -9.51
CA TYR A 318 -7.95 4.36 -9.03
C TYR A 318 -9.11 4.18 -10.01
N GLY A 319 -10.14 3.53 -9.54
CA GLY A 319 -11.37 3.28 -10.27
C GLY A 319 -12.49 4.14 -9.73
N SER A 320 -12.44 5.45 -9.98
CA SER A 320 -13.51 6.32 -9.53
C SER A 320 -14.84 5.92 -10.15
N GLY A 321 -15.83 5.78 -9.30
CA GLY A 321 -17.17 5.44 -9.70
C GLY A 321 -17.28 4.07 -10.37
N SER A 322 -18.11 3.97 -11.38
CA SER A 322 -18.51 2.71 -11.99
C SER A 322 -17.82 2.41 -13.32
N ALA A 323 -16.76 3.14 -13.70
CA ALA A 323 -16.13 2.97 -15.01
C ALA A 323 -15.61 1.55 -15.23
N TRP A 324 -15.04 0.92 -14.21
CA TRP A 324 -14.56 -0.46 -14.25
C TRP A 324 -15.66 -1.50 -13.94
N GLN A 325 -16.78 -1.08 -13.34
CA GLN A 325 -17.87 -1.98 -12.94
C GLN A 325 -18.90 -2.20 -14.05
N LYS A 326 -19.05 -1.28 -14.98
CA LYS A 326 -20.16 -1.27 -15.93
C LYS A 326 -20.01 -2.23 -17.10
N ASP A 327 -18.81 -2.72 -17.37
CA ASP A 327 -18.54 -3.63 -18.47
C ASP A 327 -18.42 -5.09 -18.02
N GLY A 328 -18.68 -5.30 -16.74
CA GLY A 328 -18.83 -6.62 -16.20
C GLY A 328 -20.23 -7.19 -16.49
N PRO A 329 -20.62 -8.27 -15.80
CA PRO A 329 -21.96 -8.86 -15.90
C PRO A 329 -23.10 -7.91 -15.53
N PHE A 330 -22.82 -6.62 -15.32
CA PHE A 330 -23.72 -5.56 -14.88
C PHE A 330 -24.30 -4.68 -15.99
N GLY A 331 -24.03 -4.99 -17.23
CA GLY A 331 -24.66 -4.35 -18.37
C GLY A 331 -23.69 -3.75 -19.41
N PRO A 332 -24.17 -3.54 -20.65
CA PRO A 332 -23.36 -3.06 -21.73
C PRO A 332 -22.96 -1.59 -21.53
N VAL A 333 -21.72 -1.28 -21.85
CA VAL A 333 -21.26 0.12 -22.04
C VAL A 333 -21.72 0.58 -23.41
N PRO A 334 -22.56 1.59 -23.53
CA PRO A 334 -23.00 2.08 -24.84
C PRO A 334 -21.90 2.86 -25.53
N GLY A 335 -21.67 2.56 -26.83
CA GLY A 335 -20.94 3.39 -27.77
C GLY A 335 -19.41 3.20 -27.81
N PRO A 336 -18.65 4.15 -28.36
CA PRO A 336 -17.22 4.02 -28.64
C PRO A 336 -16.34 3.77 -27.40
N VAL A 337 -16.87 4.00 -26.21
CA VAL A 337 -16.21 3.71 -24.93
C VAL A 337 -16.04 2.21 -24.69
N ALA A 338 -16.94 1.36 -25.18
CA ALA A 338 -16.84 -0.10 -25.01
C ALA A 338 -15.57 -0.66 -25.64
N THR A 339 -15.24 -0.23 -26.86
CA THR A 339 -14.00 -0.62 -27.53
C THR A 339 -12.77 -0.13 -26.77
N SER A 340 -12.81 1.10 -26.25
CA SER A 340 -11.72 1.66 -25.45
C SER A 340 -11.52 0.91 -24.13
N PHE A 341 -12.60 0.48 -23.47
CA PHE A 341 -12.51 -0.27 -22.23
C PHE A 341 -11.81 -1.62 -22.42
N GLN A 342 -12.19 -2.38 -23.45
CA GLN A 342 -11.51 -3.64 -23.77
C GLN A 342 -10.01 -3.44 -24.00
N GLN A 343 -9.61 -2.36 -24.67
CA GLN A 343 -8.19 -2.05 -24.85
C GLN A 343 -7.46 -1.81 -23.52
N PHE A 344 -8.12 -1.24 -22.51
CA PHE A 344 -7.53 -1.10 -21.17
C PHE A 344 -7.39 -2.45 -20.46
N LEU A 345 -8.37 -3.34 -20.59
CA LEU A 345 -8.26 -4.71 -20.07
C LEU A 345 -7.12 -5.47 -20.75
N ASP A 346 -7.03 -5.39 -22.08
CA ASP A 346 -5.94 -6.01 -22.85
C ASP A 346 -4.56 -5.51 -22.40
N VAL A 347 -4.44 -4.23 -22.08
CA VAL A 347 -3.20 -3.66 -21.52
C VAL A 347 -2.85 -4.30 -20.18
N ILE A 348 -3.81 -4.43 -19.27
CA ILE A 348 -3.58 -5.05 -17.95
C ILE A 348 -3.07 -6.47 -18.14
N HIS A 349 -3.75 -7.27 -18.97
CA HIS A 349 -3.36 -8.66 -19.23
C HIS A 349 -1.98 -8.77 -19.86
N GLN A 350 -1.66 -7.93 -20.84
CA GLN A 350 -0.35 -7.95 -21.52
C GLN A 350 0.80 -7.57 -20.58
N VAL A 351 0.61 -6.56 -19.72
CA VAL A 351 1.64 -6.16 -18.76
C VAL A 351 1.85 -7.25 -17.71
N ARG A 352 0.78 -7.83 -17.19
CA ARG A 352 0.87 -8.93 -16.22
C ARG A 352 1.53 -10.17 -16.81
N ALA A 353 1.15 -10.57 -18.03
CA ALA A 353 1.74 -11.72 -18.70
C ALA A 353 3.25 -11.57 -18.89
N ARG A 354 3.73 -10.38 -19.21
CA ARG A 354 5.17 -10.08 -19.33
C ARG A 354 5.89 -10.22 -17.99
N CYS A 355 5.31 -9.70 -16.95
CA CYS A 355 5.90 -9.77 -15.62
C CYS A 355 5.99 -11.23 -15.12
N SER A 356 5.00 -12.05 -15.43
CA SER A 356 4.94 -13.46 -15.02
C SER A 356 5.77 -14.39 -15.90
N ALA A 357 6.25 -13.93 -17.07
CA ALA A 357 7.11 -14.72 -17.93
C ALA A 357 8.48 -14.94 -17.27
N PRO A 358 9.02 -16.17 -17.29
CA PRO A 358 10.36 -16.40 -16.79
C PRO A 358 11.33 -15.52 -17.58
N HIS A 359 12.08 -14.67 -16.88
CA HIS A 359 13.14 -13.89 -17.52
C HIS A 359 14.09 -14.87 -18.20
N PRO A 360 14.47 -14.65 -19.47
CA PRO A 360 15.52 -15.45 -20.10
C PRO A 360 16.74 -15.33 -19.19
N SER A 361 17.04 -16.41 -18.48
CA SER A 361 18.19 -16.46 -17.59
C SER A 361 19.42 -16.04 -18.40
N ALA A 362 20.34 -15.31 -17.77
CA ALA A 362 21.65 -14.94 -18.28
C ALA A 362 22.55 -16.19 -18.55
N ALA A 363 21.96 -17.25 -19.05
CA ALA A 363 22.54 -18.57 -19.29
C ALA A 363 23.27 -18.64 -20.63
N HIS A 364 23.91 -17.58 -21.10
CA HIS A 364 24.90 -17.65 -22.20
C HIS A 364 25.94 -16.54 -22.12
N ALA A 365 26.54 -16.32 -20.97
CA ALA A 365 27.88 -15.79 -20.95
C ALA A 365 28.80 -16.95 -21.29
N LYS A 366 29.06 -17.21 -22.58
CA LYS A 366 30.17 -18.09 -23.01
C LYS A 366 31.43 -17.56 -22.34
N PRO A 367 32.23 -18.43 -21.67
CA PRO A 367 33.53 -18.02 -21.21
C PRO A 367 34.33 -17.69 -22.48
N HIS A 368 34.77 -16.44 -22.61
CA HIS A 368 35.80 -16.11 -23.62
C HIS A 368 37.02 -16.92 -23.27
N GLY A 369 37.29 -17.92 -24.12
CA GLY A 369 38.53 -18.70 -24.09
C GLY A 369 39.68 -17.74 -24.30
N SER A 370 40.54 -17.66 -23.30
CA SER A 370 41.90 -17.14 -23.43
C SER A 370 42.69 -18.10 -24.32
N GLY A 371 42.93 -17.64 -25.53
CA GLY A 371 43.97 -18.21 -26.38
C GLY A 371 45.29 -17.51 -26.13
#